data_a075e5ff306e7e85e72dc7a6f9d8b7e3
#
_entry.id   a075e5ff306e7e85e72dc7a6f9d8b7e3
#
_cell.length_a   1.000
_cell.length_b   1.000
_cell.length_c   1.000
_cell.angle_alpha   90.00
_cell.angle_beta   90.00
_cell.angle_gamma   90.00
#
_symmetry.space_group_name_H-M   'P 1'
#
loop_
_entity.id
_entity.type
_entity.pdbx_description
1 polymer ?
#
loop_
_entity_poly.entity_id
_entity_poly.type
_entity_poly.pdbx_seq_one_letter_code
_entity_poly.pdbx_strand_id
1 'polypeptide(L)'
;MAFQLSYFKSWKRSCETAALNMPANLKNSAVATGLERSVFIPIPKKGNAKECSNYHTIALISHSSKVMLKILQARLQQYMNLELPYVQGGFRKGRGTRDQIANIHWIIEKAREFQKNIYFCFIDYTKAFDCVDDNKLWKILQEMGLPDHLTCLLRNLYVGQEATVGTRNGTKDWFQIGKGVRQGCILSPCLFNLYAEYIMRNTVLDEAQAGIKIARRNINNLRHADETTLMAESEEELKSLLKVKKQSETVGLKFNIQKTKIMASGPITSWQIDGETVETVTDFIFLGSRITADCDCSHEIKRHLLLGRKVMSNLDSIFKSRDITLATKVHLVKAMVFPVVMYGCESWTIKKAEPQGINAFELWCWRRLLRVPWTARRSNLSILKEISPEYSLEGLMLQLKLQYFDYLMQRSNSFGKTLMLGKIEGGRRKRQQKIRVLDGITD
;
A
#
# COMPACT_ATOMS: atom_id res chain seq x y z
N MET A 1 -0.07 30.52 -4.19
CA MET A 1 0.32 29.11 -4.13
C MET A 1 1.84 28.88 -4.06
N ALA A 2 2.67 29.53 -4.88
CA ALA A 2 4.15 29.42 -4.80
C ALA A 2 4.73 29.94 -3.47
N PHE A 3 4.19 30.99 -2.89
CA PHE A 3 4.63 31.59 -1.63
C PHE A 3 4.39 30.66 -0.42
N GLN A 4 3.28 29.92 -0.40
CA GLN A 4 2.99 28.92 0.64
C GLN A 4 3.92 27.71 0.56
N LEU A 5 4.29 27.28 -0.64
CA LEU A 5 5.23 26.17 -0.85
C LEU A 5 6.66 26.53 -0.44
N SER A 6 7.10 27.79 -0.64
CA SER A 6 8.42 28.24 -0.20
C SER A 6 8.49 28.38 1.33
N TYR A 7 7.42 28.88 1.95
CA TYR A 7 7.31 28.98 3.41
C TYR A 7 7.30 27.59 4.07
N PHE A 8 6.59 26.65 3.47
CA PHE A 8 6.56 25.25 3.93
C PHE A 8 7.90 24.54 3.79
N LYS A 9 8.65 24.80 2.71
CA LYS A 9 10.01 24.26 2.49
C LYS A 9 11.04 24.88 3.44
N SER A 10 10.95 26.18 3.70
CA SER A 10 11.81 26.88 4.67
C SER A 10 11.53 26.40 6.08
N TRP A 11 10.25 26.32 6.47
CA TRP A 11 9.80 25.79 7.77
C TRP A 11 10.22 24.34 7.99
N LYS A 12 10.12 23.49 6.94
CA LYS A 12 10.59 22.11 6.97
C LYS A 12 12.09 22.00 7.24
N ARG A 13 12.93 22.83 6.57
CA ARG A 13 14.38 22.86 6.82
C ARG A 13 14.71 23.36 8.23
N SER A 14 14.02 24.38 8.73
CA SER A 14 14.22 24.89 10.09
C SER A 14 13.84 23.83 11.15
N CYS A 15 12.80 23.06 10.92
CA CYS A 15 12.42 21.93 11.80
C CYS A 15 13.45 20.79 11.73
N GLU A 16 13.97 20.45 10.55
CA GLU A 16 15.01 19.44 10.38
C GLU A 16 16.34 19.86 11.06
N THR A 17 16.71 21.14 10.97
CA THR A 17 17.91 21.68 11.64
C THR A 17 17.73 21.77 13.16
N ALA A 18 16.56 22.15 13.65
CA ALA A 18 16.23 22.12 15.08
C ALA A 18 16.22 20.69 15.65
N ALA A 19 15.85 19.71 14.82
CA ALA A 19 15.85 18.28 15.18
C ALA A 19 17.26 17.72 15.43
N LEU A 20 18.24 18.18 14.66
CA LEU A 20 19.63 17.76 14.79
C LEU A 20 20.32 18.37 16.03
N ASN A 21 19.84 19.54 16.49
CA ASN A 21 20.45 20.31 17.58
C ASN A 21 19.69 20.20 18.92
N MET A 22 18.69 19.31 19.04
CA MET A 22 18.00 19.12 20.33
C MET A 22 18.94 18.47 21.35
N PRO A 23 19.20 19.15 22.50
CA PRO A 23 20.12 18.61 23.50
C PRO A 23 19.56 17.30 24.11
N ALA A 24 20.48 16.42 24.50
CA ALA A 24 20.18 15.16 25.19
C ALA A 24 19.42 15.33 26.54
N ASN A 25 19.22 16.56 26.97
CA ASN A 25 18.62 16.96 28.25
C ASN A 25 17.10 16.99 28.30
N LEU A 26 16.38 16.42 27.33
CA LEU A 26 14.94 16.15 27.48
C LEU A 26 14.61 15.11 28.57
N LYS A 27 15.60 14.76 29.38
CA LYS A 27 15.44 13.81 30.51
C LYS A 27 14.45 14.26 31.59
N ASN A 28 14.17 15.56 31.73
CA ASN A 28 13.40 16.10 32.85
C ASN A 28 12.32 17.12 32.48
N SER A 29 12.02 17.35 31.23
CA SER A 29 10.89 18.20 30.91
C SER A 29 9.61 17.38 30.90
N ALA A 30 8.67 17.73 31.76
CA ALA A 30 7.28 17.40 31.57
C ALA A 30 6.97 17.63 30.08
N VAL A 31 6.72 16.55 29.35
CA VAL A 31 6.27 16.63 27.97
C VAL A 31 5.10 17.60 27.99
N ALA A 32 5.22 18.70 27.27
CA ALA A 32 4.31 19.83 27.41
C ALA A 32 2.87 19.32 27.44
N THR A 33 2.17 19.61 28.54
CA THR A 33 0.80 19.17 28.79
C THR A 33 -0.06 19.45 27.54
N GLY A 34 -0.61 18.39 26.94
CA GLY A 34 -1.37 18.46 25.68
C GLY A 34 -0.75 17.75 24.46
N LEU A 35 0.51 17.30 24.52
CA LEU A 35 1.11 16.47 23.47
C LEU A 35 0.55 15.04 23.48
N GLU A 36 0.02 14.61 24.61
CA GLU A 36 -0.54 13.28 24.86
C GLU A 36 -1.98 13.14 24.35
N ARG A 37 -2.68 14.27 24.15
CA ARG A 37 -4.10 14.29 23.81
C ARG A 37 -4.35 14.13 22.30
N SER A 38 -5.37 13.33 21.97
CA SER A 38 -5.83 13.15 20.60
C SER A 38 -7.35 13.12 20.50
N VAL A 39 -7.87 13.60 19.36
CA VAL A 39 -9.30 13.49 19.04
C VAL A 39 -9.46 12.37 18.01
N PHE A 40 -10.19 11.33 18.37
CA PHE A 40 -10.50 10.23 17.46
C PHE A 40 -11.73 10.56 16.63
N ILE A 41 -11.56 10.53 15.31
CA ILE A 41 -12.65 10.66 14.35
C ILE A 41 -13.06 9.25 13.90
N PRO A 42 -14.27 8.78 14.25
CA PRO A 42 -14.74 7.48 13.81
C PRO A 42 -15.16 7.54 12.34
N ILE A 43 -14.53 6.71 11.50
CA ILE A 43 -14.85 6.56 10.09
C ILE A 43 -15.61 5.24 9.90
N PRO A 44 -16.84 5.27 9.38
CA PRO A 44 -17.63 4.07 9.21
C PRO A 44 -17.03 3.19 8.09
N LYS A 45 -16.94 1.89 8.35
CA LYS A 45 -16.72 0.85 7.36
C LYS A 45 -18.06 0.43 6.73
N LYS A 46 -18.00 -0.39 5.69
CA LYS A 46 -19.20 -1.06 5.18
C LYS A 46 -19.75 -1.99 6.27
N GLY A 47 -21.03 -1.90 6.58
CA GLY A 47 -21.69 -2.75 7.58
C GLY A 47 -22.70 -1.99 8.43
N ASN A 48 -23.11 -2.60 9.55
CA ASN A 48 -24.05 -1.99 10.48
C ASN A 48 -23.42 -0.83 11.24
N ALA A 49 -23.91 0.39 11.01
CA ALA A 49 -23.39 1.61 11.65
C ALA A 49 -23.65 1.67 13.19
N LYS A 50 -24.42 0.74 13.73
CA LYS A 50 -24.66 0.65 15.19
C LYS A 50 -23.56 -0.09 15.93
N GLU A 51 -22.69 -0.80 15.23
CA GLU A 51 -21.61 -1.59 15.83
C GLU A 51 -20.30 -0.84 15.80
N CYS A 52 -19.66 -0.66 16.98
CA CYS A 52 -18.34 -0.02 17.10
C CYS A 52 -17.23 -0.77 16.31
N SER A 53 -17.38 -2.08 16.09
CA SER A 53 -16.46 -2.88 15.27
C SER A 53 -16.41 -2.43 13.81
N ASN A 54 -17.49 -1.81 13.31
CA ASN A 54 -17.61 -1.29 11.94
C ASN A 54 -17.05 0.13 11.78
N TYR A 55 -16.29 0.60 12.74
CA TYR A 55 -15.57 1.86 12.64
C TYR A 55 -14.06 1.61 12.74
N HIS A 56 -13.30 2.43 12.06
CA HIS A 56 -11.90 2.67 12.38
C HIS A 56 -11.72 4.13 12.76
N THR A 57 -10.79 4.40 13.64
CA THR A 57 -10.55 5.74 14.16
C THR A 57 -9.32 6.35 13.49
N ILE A 58 -9.38 7.64 13.20
CA ILE A 58 -8.21 8.44 12.83
C ILE A 58 -7.94 9.41 13.97
N ALA A 59 -6.72 9.38 14.49
CA ALA A 59 -6.28 10.30 15.54
C ALA A 59 -5.90 11.66 14.95
N LEU A 60 -6.59 12.70 15.37
CA LEU A 60 -6.18 14.09 15.15
C LEU A 60 -5.32 14.53 16.34
N ILE A 61 -4.12 14.97 16.01
CA ILE A 61 -3.08 15.37 16.97
C ILE A 61 -2.77 16.85 16.74
N SER A 62 -2.39 17.57 17.80
CA SER A 62 -2.02 18.99 17.73
C SER A 62 -0.86 19.22 16.75
N HIS A 63 -0.75 20.43 16.20
CA HIS A 63 0.34 20.77 15.28
C HIS A 63 1.72 20.74 15.97
N SER A 64 1.78 21.18 17.24
CA SER A 64 3.01 21.10 18.05
C SER A 64 3.47 19.66 18.25
N SER A 65 2.52 18.75 18.59
CA SER A 65 2.81 17.31 18.65
C SER A 65 3.34 16.77 17.34
N LYS A 66 2.75 17.16 16.19
CA LYS A 66 3.22 16.71 14.86
C LYS A 66 4.67 17.12 14.57
N VAL A 67 5.09 18.32 15.01
CA VAL A 67 6.49 18.77 14.84
C VAL A 67 7.43 17.87 15.63
N MET A 68 7.16 17.65 16.90
CA MET A 68 7.97 16.78 17.76
C MET A 68 8.02 15.34 17.25
N LEU A 69 6.87 14.78 16.87
CA LEU A 69 6.78 13.44 16.29
C LEU A 69 7.57 13.32 14.98
N LYS A 70 7.64 14.39 14.18
CA LYS A 70 8.43 14.43 12.95
C LYS A 70 9.94 14.38 13.22
N ILE A 71 10.38 15.05 14.27
CA ILE A 71 11.76 15.00 14.75
C ILE A 71 12.14 13.56 15.15
N LEU A 72 11.29 12.94 15.97
CA LEU A 72 11.52 11.56 16.39
C LEU A 72 11.45 10.57 15.23
N GLN A 73 10.54 10.79 14.27
CA GLN A 73 10.49 9.99 13.04
C GLN A 73 11.80 10.05 12.27
N ALA A 74 12.40 11.24 12.12
CA ALA A 74 13.66 11.39 11.42
C ALA A 74 14.81 10.61 12.09
N ARG A 75 14.83 10.56 13.43
CA ARG A 75 15.78 9.74 14.21
C ARG A 75 15.52 8.24 14.04
N LEU A 76 14.25 7.81 14.13
CA LEU A 76 13.86 6.41 13.92
C LEU A 76 14.14 5.92 12.51
N GLN A 77 14.06 6.80 11.50
CA GLN A 77 14.25 6.44 10.10
C GLN A 77 15.62 5.81 9.82
N GLN A 78 16.64 6.19 10.57
CA GLN A 78 18.00 5.62 10.43
C GLN A 78 17.98 4.13 10.79
N TYR A 79 17.37 3.79 11.92
CA TYR A 79 17.23 2.40 12.38
C TYR A 79 16.30 1.60 11.49
N MET A 80 15.17 2.17 11.06
CA MET A 80 14.27 1.52 10.11
C MET A 80 14.97 1.14 8.80
N ASN A 81 15.86 1.97 8.29
CA ASN A 81 16.57 1.69 7.05
C ASN A 81 17.54 0.52 7.18
N LEU A 82 18.11 0.32 8.38
CA LEU A 82 19.01 -0.79 8.70
C LEU A 82 18.23 -2.09 8.97
N GLU A 83 17.17 -1.98 9.77
CA GLU A 83 16.45 -3.14 10.31
C GLU A 83 15.42 -3.72 9.35
N LEU A 84 14.77 -2.89 8.51
CA LEU A 84 13.69 -3.39 7.65
C LEU A 84 14.24 -3.98 6.34
N PRO A 85 13.90 -5.24 6.03
CA PRO A 85 14.32 -5.89 4.80
C PRO A 85 13.64 -5.30 3.57
N TYR A 86 14.11 -5.69 2.40
CA TYR A 86 13.58 -5.22 1.11
C TYR A 86 12.14 -5.67 0.83
N VAL A 87 11.67 -6.73 1.47
CA VAL A 87 10.31 -7.26 1.31
C VAL A 87 9.25 -6.39 1.99
N GLN A 88 9.61 -5.57 3.01
CA GLN A 88 8.71 -4.58 3.60
C GLN A 88 8.70 -3.30 2.77
N GLY A 89 7.56 -3.01 2.12
CA GLY A 89 7.35 -1.82 1.28
C GLY A 89 6.55 -0.70 1.95
N GLY A 90 5.81 -1.01 3.03
CA GLY A 90 4.92 -0.05 3.67
C GLY A 90 5.64 1.10 4.37
N PHE A 91 5.17 2.33 4.14
CA PHE A 91 5.65 3.55 4.80
C PHE A 91 7.16 3.82 4.68
N ARG A 92 7.81 3.30 3.65
CA ARG A 92 9.23 3.53 3.38
C ARG A 92 9.42 4.56 2.26
N LYS A 93 10.43 5.45 2.44
CA LYS A 93 10.77 6.44 1.41
C LYS A 93 11.15 5.75 0.09
N GLY A 94 10.53 6.18 -1.00
CA GLY A 94 10.78 5.65 -2.34
C GLY A 94 10.26 4.23 -2.57
N ARG A 95 9.31 3.77 -1.77
CA ARG A 95 8.54 2.53 -1.98
C ARG A 95 7.06 2.83 -1.82
N GLY A 96 6.24 2.21 -2.66
CA GLY A 96 4.81 2.42 -2.65
C GLY A 96 4.03 1.12 -2.92
N THR A 97 2.71 1.23 -2.90
CA THR A 97 1.81 0.11 -3.21
C THR A 97 2.09 -0.45 -4.60
N ARG A 98 2.37 0.43 -5.59
CA ARG A 98 2.72 0.02 -6.96
C ARG A 98 3.90 -0.95 -7.01
N ASP A 99 4.93 -0.74 -6.16
CA ASP A 99 6.12 -1.61 -6.13
C ASP A 99 5.75 -3.02 -5.67
N GLN A 100 4.89 -3.13 -4.64
CA GLN A 100 4.46 -4.44 -4.14
C GLN A 100 3.48 -5.15 -5.09
N ILE A 101 2.58 -4.40 -5.72
CA ILE A 101 1.69 -4.92 -6.77
C ILE A 101 2.53 -5.47 -7.93
N ALA A 102 3.50 -4.70 -8.42
CA ALA A 102 4.40 -5.12 -9.48
C ALA A 102 5.24 -6.34 -9.08
N ASN A 103 5.75 -6.38 -7.84
CA ASN A 103 6.51 -7.51 -7.33
C ASN A 103 5.71 -8.82 -7.39
N ILE A 104 4.44 -8.82 -6.95
CA ILE A 104 3.58 -10.01 -7.04
C ILE A 104 3.35 -10.41 -8.49
N HIS A 105 3.04 -9.46 -9.38
CA HIS A 105 2.83 -9.75 -10.81
C HIS A 105 4.06 -10.39 -11.44
N TRP A 106 5.26 -9.85 -11.17
CA TRP A 106 6.50 -10.44 -11.71
C TRP A 106 6.79 -11.83 -11.13
N ILE A 107 6.51 -12.07 -9.85
CA ILE A 107 6.68 -13.40 -9.25
C ILE A 107 5.75 -14.41 -9.92
N ILE A 108 4.46 -14.07 -10.13
CA ILE A 108 3.51 -14.93 -10.84
C ILE A 108 3.93 -15.13 -12.30
N GLU A 109 4.34 -14.06 -12.99
CA GLU A 109 4.82 -14.13 -14.38
C GLU A 109 6.04 -15.06 -14.50
N LYS A 110 7.01 -14.94 -13.57
CA LYS A 110 8.18 -15.81 -13.52
C LYS A 110 7.81 -17.25 -13.21
N ALA A 111 6.95 -17.51 -12.23
CA ALA A 111 6.49 -18.87 -11.92
C ALA A 111 5.87 -19.52 -13.17
N ARG A 112 5.04 -18.78 -13.93
CA ARG A 112 4.46 -19.27 -15.19
C ARG A 112 5.49 -19.45 -16.30
N GLU A 113 6.46 -18.55 -16.45
CA GLU A 113 7.55 -18.65 -17.44
C GLU A 113 8.35 -19.94 -17.23
N PHE A 114 8.59 -20.31 -15.98
CA PHE A 114 9.38 -21.47 -15.59
C PHE A 114 8.54 -22.71 -15.23
N GLN A 115 7.22 -22.68 -15.46
CA GLN A 115 6.29 -23.77 -15.19
C GLN A 115 6.31 -24.27 -13.74
N LYS A 116 6.48 -23.34 -12.80
CA LYS A 116 6.42 -23.60 -11.36
C LYS A 116 5.04 -23.26 -10.81
N ASN A 117 4.54 -24.10 -9.92
CA ASN A 117 3.38 -23.73 -9.13
C ASN A 117 3.75 -22.68 -8.10
N ILE A 118 2.79 -21.86 -7.75
CA ILE A 118 2.93 -20.86 -6.71
C ILE A 118 1.67 -20.82 -5.85
N TYR A 119 1.88 -20.76 -4.55
CA TYR A 119 0.86 -20.72 -3.52
C TYR A 119 1.04 -19.44 -2.69
N PHE A 120 -0.03 -18.68 -2.54
CA PHE A 120 -0.05 -17.44 -1.76
C PHE A 120 -1.00 -17.56 -0.57
N CYS A 121 -0.59 -17.02 0.56
CA CYS A 121 -1.47 -16.73 1.69
C CYS A 121 -1.47 -15.22 1.94
N PHE A 122 -2.59 -14.56 1.68
CA PHE A 122 -2.80 -13.15 1.98
C PHE A 122 -3.37 -13.04 3.39
N ILE A 123 -2.55 -12.55 4.31
CA ILE A 123 -2.88 -12.44 5.73
C ILE A 123 -3.43 -11.05 6.03
N ASP A 124 -4.62 -11.01 6.64
CA ASP A 124 -5.20 -9.80 7.24
C ASP A 124 -5.10 -9.92 8.76
N TYR A 125 -4.66 -8.86 9.44
CA TYR A 125 -4.64 -8.81 10.89
C TYR A 125 -5.87 -8.07 11.43
N THR A 126 -6.43 -8.57 12.52
CA THR A 126 -7.56 -7.92 13.19
C THR A 126 -7.09 -6.66 13.89
N LYS A 127 -7.44 -5.47 13.35
CA LYS A 127 -7.10 -4.16 13.93
C LYS A 127 -5.62 -4.07 14.34
N ALA A 128 -4.70 -4.39 13.42
CA ALA A 128 -3.27 -4.54 13.68
C ALA A 128 -2.66 -3.40 14.50
N PHE A 129 -2.92 -2.15 14.12
CA PHE A 129 -2.39 -0.97 14.82
C PHE A 129 -2.95 -0.81 16.23
N ASP A 130 -4.22 -1.15 16.46
CA ASP A 130 -4.89 -1.03 17.76
C ASP A 130 -4.48 -2.17 18.72
N CYS A 131 -3.92 -3.27 18.19
CA CYS A 131 -3.55 -4.45 18.95
C CYS A 131 -2.09 -4.50 19.41
N VAL A 132 -1.26 -3.54 19.01
CA VAL A 132 0.13 -3.45 19.47
C VAL A 132 0.16 -3.30 20.98
N ASP A 133 0.88 -4.19 21.66
CA ASP A 133 1.07 -4.14 23.11
C ASP A 133 2.24 -3.21 23.45
N ASP A 134 1.96 -2.13 24.19
CA ASP A 134 2.96 -1.09 24.47
C ASP A 134 4.17 -1.66 25.25
N ASN A 135 3.94 -2.54 26.24
CA ASN A 135 5.03 -3.11 27.03
C ASN A 135 5.94 -4.01 26.20
N LYS A 136 5.34 -4.78 25.28
CA LYS A 136 6.10 -5.61 24.34
C LYS A 136 6.80 -4.77 23.30
N LEU A 137 6.15 -3.70 22.82
CA LEU A 137 6.75 -2.77 21.84
C LEU A 137 8.09 -2.24 22.32
N TRP A 138 8.18 -1.74 23.58
CA TRP A 138 9.43 -1.16 24.09
C TRP A 138 10.54 -2.18 24.22
N LYS A 139 10.22 -3.40 24.65
CA LYS A 139 11.18 -4.52 24.71
C LYS A 139 11.68 -4.89 23.31
N ILE A 140 10.77 -5.02 22.36
CA ILE A 140 11.08 -5.34 20.97
C ILE A 140 12.02 -4.28 20.37
N LEU A 141 11.76 -2.99 20.59
CA LEU A 141 12.61 -1.92 20.06
C LEU A 141 14.03 -1.98 20.66
N GLN A 142 14.17 -2.32 21.95
CA GLN A 142 15.47 -2.53 22.59
C GLN A 142 16.21 -3.75 22.03
N GLU A 143 15.51 -4.89 21.87
CA GLU A 143 16.07 -6.11 21.28
C GLU A 143 16.49 -5.90 19.80
N MET A 144 15.82 -5.01 19.09
CA MET A 144 16.20 -4.59 17.74
C MET A 144 17.32 -3.54 17.69
N GLY A 145 17.95 -3.23 18.83
CA GLY A 145 19.12 -2.35 18.90
C GLY A 145 18.81 -0.85 18.86
N LEU A 146 17.57 -0.43 19.13
CA LEU A 146 17.28 0.98 19.31
C LEU A 146 17.92 1.47 20.63
N PRO A 147 18.59 2.65 20.63
CA PRO A 147 19.20 3.20 21.83
C PRO A 147 18.18 3.46 22.94
N ASP A 148 18.57 3.17 24.19
CA ASP A 148 17.70 3.29 25.37
C ASP A 148 17.12 4.70 25.53
N HIS A 149 17.90 5.74 25.27
CA HIS A 149 17.43 7.12 25.36
C HIS A 149 16.29 7.41 24.36
N LEU A 150 16.34 6.83 23.14
CA LEU A 150 15.29 7.01 22.13
C LEU A 150 14.06 6.20 22.51
N THR A 151 14.24 4.95 22.96
CA THR A 151 13.14 4.09 23.42
C THR A 151 12.44 4.71 24.64
N CYS A 152 13.19 5.29 25.59
CA CYS A 152 12.64 6.00 26.74
C CYS A 152 11.81 7.23 26.32
N LEU A 153 12.30 8.04 25.40
CA LEU A 153 11.55 9.19 24.86
C LEU A 153 10.23 8.75 24.20
N LEU A 154 10.28 7.69 23.39
CA LEU A 154 9.08 7.15 22.73
C LEU A 154 8.10 6.61 23.78
N ARG A 155 8.58 5.85 24.74
CA ARG A 155 7.76 5.34 25.85
C ARG A 155 7.07 6.45 26.62
N ASN A 156 7.78 7.52 26.96
CA ASN A 156 7.20 8.66 27.69
C ASN A 156 6.10 9.37 26.90
N LEU A 157 6.13 9.34 25.54
CA LEU A 157 5.06 9.88 24.69
C LEU A 157 3.80 9.00 24.67
N TYR A 158 3.92 7.73 25.05
CA TYR A 158 2.81 6.79 25.07
C TYR A 158 2.22 6.61 26.48
N VAL A 159 2.98 6.93 27.53
CA VAL A 159 2.50 6.89 28.91
C VAL A 159 1.48 8.02 29.12
N GLY A 160 0.32 7.68 29.68
CA GLY A 160 -0.73 8.65 30.00
C GLY A 160 -1.47 9.24 28.81
N GLN A 161 -1.39 8.61 27.62
CA GLN A 161 -2.12 9.11 26.46
C GLN A 161 -3.61 9.11 26.66
N GLU A 162 -4.24 10.26 26.36
CA GLU A 162 -5.67 10.46 26.44
C GLU A 162 -6.28 10.68 25.05
N ALA A 163 -7.48 10.18 24.88
CA ALA A 163 -8.27 10.47 23.69
C ALA A 163 -9.71 10.86 24.06
N THR A 164 -10.31 11.59 23.14
CA THR A 164 -11.77 11.82 23.12
C THR A 164 -12.30 11.46 21.73
N VAL A 165 -13.59 11.15 21.62
CA VAL A 165 -14.22 10.88 20.35
C VAL A 165 -14.93 12.11 19.84
N GLY A 166 -14.50 12.60 18.67
CA GLY A 166 -15.19 13.69 17.96
C GLY A 166 -16.40 13.15 17.20
N THR A 167 -17.57 13.64 17.55
CA THR A 167 -18.84 13.35 16.86
C THR A 167 -19.48 14.63 16.32
N ARG A 168 -20.52 14.50 15.50
CA ARG A 168 -21.28 15.67 15.02
C ARG A 168 -21.90 16.51 16.16
N ASN A 169 -22.10 15.89 17.34
CA ASN A 169 -22.70 16.51 18.52
C ASN A 169 -21.66 17.01 19.53
N GLY A 170 -20.38 17.16 19.10
CA GLY A 170 -19.28 17.57 19.95
C GLY A 170 -18.35 16.43 20.36
N THR A 171 -17.45 16.70 21.30
CA THR A 171 -16.52 15.72 21.85
C THR A 171 -17.11 15.03 23.08
N LYS A 172 -16.76 13.76 23.27
CA LYS A 172 -17.09 12.97 24.46
C LYS A 172 -16.06 13.18 25.57
N ASP A 173 -16.26 12.51 26.70
CA ASP A 173 -15.31 12.53 27.80
C ASP A 173 -13.93 11.97 27.39
N TRP A 174 -12.90 12.44 28.07
CA TRP A 174 -11.54 11.94 27.86
C TRP A 174 -11.36 10.57 28.52
N PHE A 175 -10.69 9.67 27.82
CA PHE A 175 -10.34 8.35 28.32
C PHE A 175 -8.89 8.03 28.01
N GLN A 176 -8.28 7.19 28.83
CA GLN A 176 -6.90 6.75 28.64
C GLN A 176 -6.81 5.66 27.57
N ILE A 177 -5.75 5.73 26.75
CA ILE A 177 -5.43 4.72 25.74
C ILE A 177 -4.53 3.69 26.42
N GLY A 178 -5.02 2.44 26.52
CA GLY A 178 -4.30 1.36 27.21
C GLY A 178 -3.36 0.54 26.33
N LYS A 179 -3.50 0.61 25.00
CA LYS A 179 -2.67 -0.12 24.03
C LYS A 179 -2.86 0.42 22.61
N GLY A 180 -1.96 0.04 21.73
CA GLY A 180 -2.03 0.32 20.30
C GLY A 180 -1.23 1.56 19.88
N VAL A 181 -0.86 1.58 18.61
CA VAL A 181 -0.24 2.74 17.98
C VAL A 181 -1.30 3.52 17.20
N ARG A 182 -1.43 4.82 17.49
CA ARG A 182 -2.53 5.65 16.98
C ARG A 182 -2.52 5.75 15.45
N GLN A 183 -3.58 5.29 14.79
CA GLN A 183 -3.73 5.46 13.35
C GLN A 183 -3.86 6.95 13.00
N GLY A 184 -3.01 7.43 12.09
CA GLY A 184 -2.87 8.86 11.75
C GLY A 184 -1.72 9.58 12.48
N CYS A 185 -1.08 8.95 13.47
CA CYS A 185 0.14 9.46 14.07
C CYS A 185 1.36 9.22 13.14
N ILE A 186 2.27 10.18 13.11
CA ILE A 186 3.47 10.14 12.27
C ILE A 186 4.41 8.97 12.61
N LEU A 187 4.48 8.58 13.89
CA LEU A 187 5.37 7.51 14.38
C LEU A 187 4.77 6.11 14.21
N SER A 188 3.45 5.98 14.25
CA SER A 188 2.78 4.68 14.27
C SER A 188 3.20 3.74 13.14
N PRO A 189 3.36 4.20 11.88
CA PRO A 189 3.85 3.34 10.81
C PRO A 189 5.27 2.80 11.06
N CYS A 190 6.14 3.63 11.64
CA CYS A 190 7.52 3.24 11.95
C CYS A 190 7.56 2.18 13.03
N LEU A 191 6.84 2.41 14.12
CA LEU A 191 6.76 1.52 15.27
C LEU A 191 6.13 0.19 14.88
N PHE A 192 5.02 0.23 14.11
CA PHE A 192 4.37 -0.97 13.63
C PHE A 192 5.28 -1.80 12.71
N ASN A 193 5.99 -1.17 11.78
CA ASN A 193 6.90 -1.89 10.89
C ASN A 193 8.02 -2.60 11.66
N LEU A 194 8.60 -1.98 12.68
CA LEU A 194 9.62 -2.62 13.53
C LEU A 194 9.01 -3.77 14.33
N TYR A 195 7.81 -3.57 14.89
CA TYR A 195 7.09 -4.61 15.62
C TYR A 195 6.77 -5.83 14.73
N ALA A 196 6.28 -5.59 13.52
CA ALA A 196 6.01 -6.65 12.55
C ALA A 196 7.30 -7.33 12.05
N GLU A 197 8.40 -6.59 11.92
CA GLU A 197 9.69 -7.18 11.55
C GLU A 197 10.22 -8.14 12.60
N TYR A 198 10.10 -7.80 13.89
CA TYR A 198 10.46 -8.68 14.98
C TYR A 198 9.72 -10.02 14.92
N ILE A 199 8.42 -10.01 14.60
CA ILE A 199 7.64 -11.23 14.42
C ILE A 199 8.25 -12.12 13.32
N MET A 200 8.59 -11.51 12.19
CA MET A 200 9.12 -12.26 11.05
C MET A 200 10.51 -12.83 11.32
N ARG A 201 11.37 -12.12 12.02
CA ARG A 201 12.69 -12.63 12.43
C ARG A 201 12.58 -13.81 13.38
N ASN A 202 11.70 -13.71 14.39
CA ASN A 202 11.51 -14.78 15.37
C ASN A 202 10.77 -16.01 14.80
N THR A 203 10.18 -15.90 13.62
CA THR A 203 9.64 -17.06 12.89
C THR A 203 10.69 -17.80 12.08
N VAL A 204 11.93 -17.27 12.02
CA VAL A 204 13.04 -17.88 11.27
C VAL A 204 12.66 -18.12 9.78
N LEU A 205 11.86 -17.19 9.21
CA LEU A 205 11.43 -17.31 7.83
C LEU A 205 12.61 -17.22 6.85
N ASP A 206 13.65 -16.47 7.22
CA ASP A 206 14.83 -16.29 6.36
C ASP A 206 15.68 -17.56 6.26
N GLU A 207 15.63 -18.45 7.27
CA GLU A 207 16.29 -19.75 7.26
C GLU A 207 15.41 -20.84 6.65
N ALA A 208 14.11 -20.59 6.45
CA ALA A 208 13.22 -21.55 5.82
C ALA A 208 13.64 -21.77 4.36
N GLN A 209 13.77 -23.02 3.95
CA GLN A 209 13.98 -23.35 2.54
C GLN A 209 12.73 -23.10 1.68
N ALA A 210 11.57 -22.94 2.35
CA ALA A 210 10.29 -22.62 1.74
C ALA A 210 10.31 -21.24 1.08
N GLY A 211 9.76 -21.14 -0.14
CA GLY A 211 9.69 -19.90 -0.89
C GLY A 211 10.05 -20.10 -2.36
N ILE A 212 10.11 -19.01 -3.10
CA ILE A 212 10.43 -19.02 -4.53
C ILE A 212 11.84 -18.46 -4.73
N LYS A 213 12.70 -19.24 -5.38
CA LYS A 213 14.09 -18.85 -5.66
C LYS A 213 14.20 -18.09 -6.97
N ILE A 214 14.35 -16.77 -6.90
CA ILE A 214 14.56 -15.89 -8.07
C ILE A 214 15.93 -15.21 -7.95
N ALA A 215 16.81 -15.40 -8.95
CA ALA A 215 18.14 -14.82 -8.99
C ALA A 215 18.94 -15.06 -7.68
N ARG A 216 18.94 -16.29 -7.19
CA ARG A 216 19.58 -16.75 -5.94
C ARG A 216 19.01 -16.15 -4.65
N ARG A 217 17.89 -15.43 -4.72
CA ARG A 217 17.18 -14.95 -3.54
C ARG A 217 15.98 -15.82 -3.26
N ASN A 218 15.85 -16.28 -2.03
CA ASN A 218 14.64 -16.96 -1.58
C ASN A 218 13.60 -15.90 -1.19
N ILE A 219 12.41 -15.99 -1.77
CA ILE A 219 11.32 -15.04 -1.55
C ILE A 219 10.13 -15.82 -1.02
N ASN A 220 9.85 -15.69 0.25
CA ASN A 220 8.78 -16.39 0.95
C ASN A 220 7.72 -15.44 1.50
N ASN A 221 7.97 -14.12 1.50
CA ASN A 221 7.00 -13.13 1.95
C ASN A 221 7.17 -11.79 1.23
N LEU A 222 6.06 -11.02 1.16
CA LEU A 222 6.01 -9.61 0.82
C LEU A 222 5.12 -8.91 1.83
N ARG A 223 5.50 -7.69 2.25
CA ARG A 223 4.78 -6.95 3.27
C ARG A 223 4.57 -5.50 2.89
N HIS A 224 3.38 -4.99 3.21
CA HIS A 224 3.07 -3.57 3.12
C HIS A 224 2.32 -3.13 4.36
N ALA A 225 3.05 -2.67 5.37
CA ALA A 225 2.55 -2.43 6.72
C ALA A 225 1.98 -3.72 7.35
N ASP A 226 0.68 -3.75 7.62
CA ASP A 226 -0.07 -4.89 8.16
C ASP A 226 -0.50 -5.92 7.10
N GLU A 227 -0.55 -5.55 5.83
CA GLU A 227 -0.80 -6.53 4.77
C GLU A 227 0.44 -7.40 4.54
N THR A 228 0.34 -8.67 4.87
CA THR A 228 1.40 -9.67 4.74
C THR A 228 0.99 -10.75 3.76
N THR A 229 1.84 -11.04 2.78
CA THR A 229 1.64 -12.13 1.83
C THR A 229 2.76 -13.14 2.01
N LEU A 230 2.43 -14.39 2.36
CA LEU A 230 3.36 -15.51 2.32
C LEU A 230 3.27 -16.20 0.97
N MET A 231 4.36 -16.81 0.51
CA MET A 231 4.41 -17.50 -0.78
C MET A 231 5.38 -18.67 -0.76
N ALA A 232 5.03 -19.74 -1.51
CA ALA A 232 5.82 -20.95 -1.62
C ALA A 232 5.57 -21.67 -2.96
N GLU A 233 6.42 -22.66 -3.30
CA GLU A 233 6.26 -23.49 -4.49
C GLU A 233 5.33 -24.70 -4.27
N SER A 234 5.04 -25.06 -3.01
CA SER A 234 4.12 -26.14 -2.63
C SER A 234 3.18 -25.77 -1.48
N GLU A 235 2.14 -26.58 -1.30
CA GLU A 235 1.17 -26.43 -0.20
C GLU A 235 1.83 -26.68 1.16
N GLU A 236 2.71 -27.70 1.25
CA GLU A 236 3.43 -28.08 2.46
C GLU A 236 4.40 -26.97 2.90
N GLU A 237 5.13 -26.41 1.94
CA GLU A 237 6.00 -25.28 2.21
C GLU A 237 5.21 -24.07 2.74
N LEU A 238 4.06 -23.73 2.10
CA LEU A 238 3.23 -22.63 2.57
C LEU A 238 2.69 -22.88 3.98
N LYS A 239 2.29 -24.12 4.32
CA LYS A 239 1.90 -24.52 5.68
C LYS A 239 3.04 -24.32 6.68
N SER A 240 4.28 -24.60 6.30
CA SER A 240 5.44 -24.38 7.16
C SER A 240 5.66 -22.92 7.51
N LEU A 241 5.33 -21.99 6.59
CA LEU A 241 5.43 -20.55 6.79
C LEU A 241 4.35 -19.99 7.72
N LEU A 242 3.23 -20.70 7.94
CA LEU A 242 2.16 -20.28 8.84
C LEU A 242 2.54 -20.27 10.33
N LYS A 243 3.75 -20.70 10.69
CA LYS A 243 4.34 -20.48 12.01
C LYS A 243 4.32 -18.99 12.42
N VAL A 244 4.25 -18.07 11.45
CA VAL A 244 4.04 -16.63 11.67
C VAL A 244 2.80 -16.36 12.51
N LYS A 245 1.72 -17.13 12.38
CA LYS A 245 0.50 -16.97 13.19
C LYS A 245 0.80 -17.10 14.68
N LYS A 246 1.43 -18.21 15.09
CA LYS A 246 1.78 -18.45 16.49
C LYS A 246 2.66 -17.32 17.05
N GLN A 247 3.68 -16.90 16.29
CA GLN A 247 4.56 -15.79 16.71
C GLN A 247 3.83 -14.45 16.78
N SER A 248 2.89 -14.19 15.87
CA SER A 248 2.06 -12.98 15.90
C SER A 248 1.19 -12.94 17.16
N GLU A 249 0.61 -14.08 17.55
CA GLU A 249 -0.23 -14.20 18.75
C GLU A 249 0.58 -13.97 20.04
N THR A 250 1.84 -14.41 20.11
CA THR A 250 2.72 -14.17 21.28
C THR A 250 2.91 -12.69 21.57
N VAL A 251 2.88 -11.84 20.54
CA VAL A 251 2.99 -10.39 20.67
C VAL A 251 1.63 -9.68 20.64
N GLY A 252 0.52 -10.40 20.52
CA GLY A 252 -0.85 -9.84 20.61
C GLY A 252 -1.51 -9.52 19.28
N LEU A 253 -0.86 -9.80 18.12
CA LEU A 253 -1.48 -9.67 16.82
C LEU A 253 -2.25 -10.95 16.45
N LYS A 254 -3.50 -10.81 16.05
CA LYS A 254 -4.37 -11.94 15.68
C LYS A 254 -4.70 -11.92 14.19
N PHE A 255 -4.65 -13.08 13.54
CA PHE A 255 -5.11 -13.23 12.18
C PHE A 255 -6.64 -13.05 12.11
N ASN A 256 -7.10 -12.39 11.06
CA ASN A 256 -8.49 -12.39 10.67
C ASN A 256 -8.70 -13.51 9.65
N ILE A 257 -9.06 -14.71 10.13
CA ILE A 257 -9.19 -15.89 9.27
C ILE A 257 -10.22 -15.68 8.15
N GLN A 258 -11.33 -15.01 8.42
CA GLN A 258 -12.36 -14.73 7.42
C GLN A 258 -11.87 -13.88 6.25
N LYS A 259 -10.93 -12.96 6.50
CA LYS A 259 -10.33 -12.10 5.48
C LYS A 259 -9.02 -12.64 4.92
N THR A 260 -8.36 -13.53 5.63
CA THR A 260 -7.19 -14.25 5.14
C THR A 260 -7.62 -15.14 3.99
N LYS A 261 -6.89 -15.14 2.87
CA LYS A 261 -7.23 -15.88 1.66
C LYS A 261 -6.02 -16.64 1.15
N ILE A 262 -6.29 -17.79 0.55
CA ILE A 262 -5.30 -18.61 -0.15
C ILE A 262 -5.57 -18.53 -1.65
N MET A 263 -4.53 -18.32 -2.44
CA MET A 263 -4.58 -18.34 -3.90
C MET A 263 -3.45 -19.20 -4.44
N ALA A 264 -3.73 -20.07 -5.40
CA ALA A 264 -2.72 -20.92 -6.00
C ALA A 264 -2.85 -21.01 -7.52
N SER A 265 -1.72 -21.19 -8.21
CA SER A 265 -1.68 -21.52 -9.64
C SER A 265 -1.73 -23.03 -9.90
N GLY A 266 -1.49 -23.85 -8.89
CA GLY A 266 -1.58 -25.31 -8.90
C GLY A 266 -2.86 -25.84 -8.26
N PRO A 267 -3.05 -27.16 -8.24
CA PRO A 267 -4.16 -27.78 -7.52
C PRO A 267 -4.06 -27.45 -6.02
N ILE A 268 -5.17 -27.17 -5.40
CA ILE A 268 -5.27 -26.86 -3.99
C ILE A 268 -6.42 -27.62 -3.34
N THR A 269 -6.16 -28.17 -2.18
CA THR A 269 -7.16 -28.82 -1.34
C THR A 269 -7.82 -27.80 -0.40
N SER A 270 -8.78 -28.24 0.43
CA SER A 270 -9.35 -27.38 1.48
C SER A 270 -8.27 -26.97 2.49
N TRP A 271 -8.20 -25.69 2.80
CA TRP A 271 -7.21 -25.15 3.73
C TRP A 271 -7.81 -24.86 5.09
N GLN A 272 -7.07 -25.22 6.11
CA GLN A 272 -7.41 -24.92 7.50
C GLN A 272 -6.19 -24.32 8.21
N ILE A 273 -6.45 -23.34 9.06
CA ILE A 273 -5.47 -22.77 9.98
C ILE A 273 -6.03 -22.95 11.39
N ASP A 274 -5.38 -23.78 12.21
CA ASP A 274 -5.83 -24.15 13.58
C ASP A 274 -7.30 -24.62 13.64
N GLY A 275 -7.72 -25.43 12.67
CA GLY A 275 -9.07 -25.98 12.61
C GLY A 275 -10.12 -25.05 11.98
N GLU A 276 -9.80 -23.78 11.71
CA GLU A 276 -10.67 -22.86 11.00
C GLU A 276 -10.43 -22.92 9.49
N THR A 277 -11.49 -23.04 8.70
CA THR A 277 -11.40 -23.11 7.23
C THR A 277 -11.06 -21.74 6.66
N VAL A 278 -10.00 -21.68 5.83
CA VAL A 278 -9.61 -20.50 5.07
C VAL A 278 -10.10 -20.62 3.64
N GLU A 279 -10.70 -19.56 3.14
CA GLU A 279 -11.24 -19.52 1.78
C GLU A 279 -10.13 -19.55 0.73
N THR A 280 -10.25 -20.44 -0.23
CA THR A 280 -9.41 -20.50 -1.42
C THR A 280 -10.05 -19.67 -2.54
N VAL A 281 -9.26 -18.80 -3.17
CA VAL A 281 -9.76 -17.86 -4.16
C VAL A 281 -8.94 -17.93 -5.47
N THR A 282 -9.58 -17.61 -6.58
CA THR A 282 -8.92 -17.51 -7.90
C THR A 282 -8.29 -16.15 -8.13
N ASP A 283 -8.75 -15.15 -7.42
CA ASP A 283 -8.25 -13.76 -7.44
C ASP A 283 -8.37 -13.11 -6.08
N PHE A 284 -7.53 -12.13 -5.83
CA PHE A 284 -7.51 -11.36 -4.57
C PHE A 284 -7.24 -9.88 -4.83
N ILE A 285 -7.87 -8.98 -4.07
CA ILE A 285 -7.59 -7.55 -4.13
C ILE A 285 -6.45 -7.24 -3.15
N PHE A 286 -5.24 -7.14 -3.68
CA PHE A 286 -4.03 -6.80 -2.94
C PHE A 286 -3.67 -5.33 -3.15
N LEU A 287 -3.57 -4.56 -2.06
CA LEU A 287 -3.26 -3.12 -2.10
C LEU A 287 -4.11 -2.34 -3.11
N GLY A 288 -5.39 -2.70 -3.23
CA GLY A 288 -6.31 -2.04 -4.16
C GLY A 288 -6.25 -2.52 -5.62
N SER A 289 -5.36 -3.44 -5.98
CA SER A 289 -5.28 -4.07 -7.30
C SER A 289 -5.71 -5.53 -7.26
N ARG A 290 -6.48 -5.97 -8.26
CA ARG A 290 -6.93 -7.36 -8.40
C ARG A 290 -5.82 -8.22 -8.99
N ILE A 291 -5.30 -9.14 -8.21
CA ILE A 291 -4.30 -10.12 -8.60
C ILE A 291 -5.00 -11.44 -8.92
N THR A 292 -4.64 -12.07 -10.04
CA THR A 292 -5.12 -13.39 -10.44
C THR A 292 -3.97 -14.37 -10.52
N ALA A 293 -4.23 -15.65 -10.24
CA ALA A 293 -3.20 -16.69 -10.28
C ALA A 293 -2.58 -16.91 -11.69
N ASP A 294 -3.31 -16.50 -12.73
CA ASP A 294 -2.85 -16.58 -14.13
C ASP A 294 -2.23 -15.29 -14.66
N CYS A 295 -2.10 -14.25 -13.82
CA CYS A 295 -1.58 -12.92 -14.18
C CYS A 295 -2.37 -12.22 -15.32
N ASP A 296 -3.69 -12.54 -15.48
CA ASP A 296 -4.54 -11.87 -16.46
C ASP A 296 -5.08 -10.54 -15.93
N CYS A 297 -4.61 -9.44 -16.49
CA CYS A 297 -5.01 -8.09 -16.09
C CYS A 297 -6.35 -7.63 -16.71
N SER A 298 -6.98 -8.40 -17.60
CA SER A 298 -8.18 -7.99 -18.33
C SER A 298 -9.34 -7.62 -17.41
N HIS A 299 -9.54 -8.40 -16.34
CA HIS A 299 -10.56 -8.13 -15.33
C HIS A 299 -10.24 -6.88 -14.49
N GLU A 300 -8.98 -6.66 -14.19
CA GLU A 300 -8.52 -5.48 -13.44
C GLU A 300 -8.69 -4.20 -14.28
N ILE A 301 -8.29 -4.22 -15.55
CA ILE A 301 -8.49 -3.11 -16.48
C ILE A 301 -9.98 -2.74 -16.55
N LYS A 302 -10.86 -3.73 -16.77
CA LYS A 302 -12.31 -3.50 -16.78
C LYS A 302 -12.81 -2.90 -15.48
N ARG A 303 -12.34 -3.39 -14.33
CA ARG A 303 -12.70 -2.88 -12.99
C ARG A 303 -12.30 -1.41 -12.85
N HIS A 304 -11.10 -1.03 -13.26
CA HIS A 304 -10.62 0.35 -13.18
C HIS A 304 -11.36 1.29 -14.13
N LEU A 305 -11.72 0.83 -15.34
CA LEU A 305 -12.59 1.59 -16.23
C LEU A 305 -13.98 1.85 -15.62
N LEU A 306 -14.56 0.87 -14.93
CA LEU A 306 -15.83 1.03 -14.19
C LEU A 306 -15.70 2.02 -13.02
N LEU A 307 -14.61 1.94 -12.25
CA LEU A 307 -14.31 2.90 -11.17
C LEU A 307 -14.16 4.32 -11.73
N GLY A 308 -13.45 4.48 -12.85
CA GLY A 308 -13.33 5.76 -13.55
C GLY A 308 -14.68 6.33 -14.00
N ARG A 309 -15.57 5.48 -14.54
CA ARG A 309 -16.94 5.86 -14.87
C ARG A 309 -17.72 6.37 -13.65
N LYS A 310 -17.57 5.70 -12.50
CA LYS A 310 -18.22 6.13 -11.26
C LYS A 310 -17.71 7.48 -10.79
N VAL A 311 -16.39 7.70 -10.81
CA VAL A 311 -15.80 9.02 -10.47
C VAL A 311 -16.29 10.10 -11.43
N MET A 312 -16.29 9.84 -12.74
CA MET A 312 -16.80 10.76 -13.74
C MET A 312 -18.26 11.13 -13.50
N SER A 313 -19.09 10.16 -13.08
CA SER A 313 -20.50 10.39 -12.75
C SER A 313 -20.67 11.22 -11.46
N ASN A 314 -19.82 11.03 -10.46
CA ASN A 314 -19.83 11.84 -9.22
C ASN A 314 -19.44 13.31 -9.49
N LEU A 315 -18.68 13.59 -10.54
CA LEU A 315 -18.29 14.94 -10.94
C LEU A 315 -19.29 15.60 -11.91
N ASP A 316 -20.42 14.96 -12.22
CA ASP A 316 -21.38 15.41 -13.24
C ASP A 316 -21.95 16.82 -12.97
N SER A 317 -22.19 17.17 -11.69
CA SER A 317 -22.63 18.51 -11.30
C SER A 317 -21.62 19.59 -11.67
N ILE A 318 -20.32 19.31 -11.47
CA ILE A 318 -19.21 20.20 -11.83
C ILE A 318 -19.11 20.34 -13.35
N PHE A 319 -19.21 19.23 -14.09
CA PHE A 319 -19.16 19.27 -15.54
C PHE A 319 -20.37 19.96 -16.18
N LYS A 320 -21.52 19.96 -15.50
CA LYS A 320 -22.72 20.69 -15.92
C LYS A 320 -22.68 22.19 -15.65
N SER A 321 -21.87 22.68 -14.71
CA SER A 321 -21.76 24.12 -14.42
C SER A 321 -21.25 24.87 -15.64
N ARG A 322 -21.86 26.05 -15.91
CA ARG A 322 -21.44 26.98 -16.97
C ARG A 322 -20.29 27.88 -16.53
N ASP A 323 -20.12 28.07 -15.23
CA ASP A 323 -19.12 28.96 -14.62
C ASP A 323 -17.70 28.37 -14.65
N ILE A 324 -17.59 27.06 -14.96
CA ILE A 324 -16.31 26.37 -15.01
C ILE A 324 -15.87 26.23 -16.46
N THR A 325 -14.68 26.72 -16.77
CA THR A 325 -14.11 26.69 -18.13
C THR A 325 -13.85 25.27 -18.61
N LEU A 326 -13.84 25.07 -19.93
CA LEU A 326 -13.52 23.77 -20.52
C LEU A 326 -12.13 23.26 -20.09
N ALA A 327 -11.12 24.14 -20.09
CA ALA A 327 -9.76 23.80 -19.67
C ALA A 327 -9.71 23.26 -18.23
N THR A 328 -10.45 23.90 -17.30
CA THR A 328 -10.55 23.44 -15.91
C THR A 328 -11.23 22.06 -15.83
N LYS A 329 -12.30 21.85 -16.60
CA LYS A 329 -12.99 20.55 -16.64
C LYS A 329 -12.08 19.44 -17.18
N VAL A 330 -11.32 19.71 -18.24
CA VAL A 330 -10.32 18.78 -18.79
C VAL A 330 -9.25 18.45 -17.73
N HIS A 331 -8.76 19.48 -17.03
CA HIS A 331 -7.80 19.29 -15.95
C HIS A 331 -8.36 18.41 -14.82
N LEU A 332 -9.63 18.58 -14.44
CA LEU A 332 -10.29 17.75 -13.42
C LEU A 332 -10.39 16.27 -13.86
N VAL A 333 -10.71 16.00 -15.13
CA VAL A 333 -10.71 14.61 -15.64
C VAL A 333 -9.32 14.01 -15.54
N LYS A 334 -8.29 14.74 -15.99
CA LYS A 334 -6.89 14.28 -15.91
C LYS A 334 -6.40 14.09 -14.48
N ALA A 335 -6.83 14.93 -13.53
CA ALA A 335 -6.38 14.90 -12.15
C ALA A 335 -7.16 13.95 -11.25
N MET A 336 -8.42 13.65 -11.52
CA MET A 336 -9.30 12.88 -10.64
C MET A 336 -9.80 11.57 -11.24
N VAL A 337 -10.01 11.51 -12.53
CA VAL A 337 -10.55 10.31 -13.19
C VAL A 337 -9.43 9.39 -13.70
N PHE A 338 -8.48 9.94 -14.45
CA PHE A 338 -7.40 9.16 -15.04
C PHE A 338 -6.50 8.46 -14.00
N PRO A 339 -6.11 9.09 -12.87
CA PRO A 339 -5.32 8.38 -11.85
C PRO A 339 -6.03 7.16 -11.24
N VAL A 340 -7.37 7.19 -11.16
CA VAL A 340 -8.14 6.02 -10.71
C VAL A 340 -8.08 4.90 -11.74
N VAL A 341 -8.15 5.24 -13.03
CA VAL A 341 -8.09 4.26 -14.13
C VAL A 341 -6.68 3.68 -14.28
N MET A 342 -5.66 4.50 -14.10
CA MET A 342 -4.26 4.12 -14.29
C MET A 342 -3.60 3.48 -13.05
N TYR A 343 -4.32 3.36 -11.93
CA TYR A 343 -3.73 2.82 -10.70
C TYR A 343 -3.23 1.38 -10.89
N GLY A 344 -1.94 1.15 -10.68
CA GLY A 344 -1.29 -0.16 -10.82
C GLY A 344 -0.98 -0.57 -12.27
N CYS A 345 -1.23 0.33 -13.26
CA CYS A 345 -1.04 0.01 -14.69
C CYS A 345 0.42 -0.28 -15.05
N GLU A 346 1.38 0.11 -14.21
CA GLU A 346 2.81 -0.12 -14.43
C GLU A 346 3.15 -1.62 -14.57
N SER A 347 2.38 -2.48 -13.90
CA SER A 347 2.57 -3.93 -13.91
C SER A 347 1.57 -4.68 -14.81
N TRP A 348 0.66 -3.98 -15.51
CA TRP A 348 -0.36 -4.66 -16.32
C TRP A 348 0.22 -5.21 -17.62
N THR A 349 -0.15 -6.43 -17.94
CA THR A 349 0.02 -7.01 -19.27
C THR A 349 -1.19 -6.67 -20.11
N ILE A 350 -1.05 -5.74 -21.07
CA ILE A 350 -2.15 -5.25 -21.92
C ILE A 350 -2.21 -6.12 -23.18
N LYS A 351 -3.33 -6.83 -23.38
CA LYS A 351 -3.58 -7.64 -24.57
C LYS A 351 -4.07 -6.76 -25.72
N LYS A 352 -3.88 -7.21 -26.97
CA LYS A 352 -4.22 -6.44 -28.20
C LYS A 352 -5.66 -5.91 -28.28
N ALA A 353 -6.62 -6.53 -27.58
CA ALA A 353 -8.01 -6.08 -27.55
C ALA A 353 -8.31 -4.99 -26.50
N GLU A 354 -7.47 -4.80 -25.50
CA GLU A 354 -7.74 -3.92 -24.36
C GLU A 354 -7.56 -2.43 -24.68
N PRO A 355 -6.61 -2.01 -25.53
CA PRO A 355 -6.49 -0.62 -25.98
C PRO A 355 -7.81 -0.05 -26.52
N GLN A 356 -8.60 -0.84 -27.24
CA GLN A 356 -9.90 -0.41 -27.74
C GLN A 356 -10.86 -0.01 -26.62
N GLY A 357 -10.88 -0.79 -25.51
CA GLY A 357 -11.70 -0.48 -24.33
C GLY A 357 -11.23 0.78 -23.60
N ILE A 358 -9.92 0.99 -23.49
CA ILE A 358 -9.30 2.16 -22.88
C ILE A 358 -9.61 3.42 -23.69
N ASN A 359 -9.43 3.36 -25.01
CA ASN A 359 -9.70 4.46 -25.91
C ASN A 359 -11.20 4.80 -25.99
N ALA A 360 -12.07 3.78 -25.96
CA ALA A 360 -13.51 3.97 -25.89
C ALA A 360 -13.93 4.65 -24.57
N PHE A 361 -13.30 4.32 -23.46
CA PHE A 361 -13.54 4.99 -22.18
C PHE A 361 -13.09 6.45 -22.20
N GLU A 362 -11.90 6.74 -22.73
CA GLU A 362 -11.40 8.11 -22.88
C GLU A 362 -12.36 8.96 -23.70
N LEU A 363 -12.77 8.48 -24.87
CA LEU A 363 -13.74 9.16 -25.72
C LEU A 363 -15.09 9.36 -25.03
N TRP A 364 -15.54 8.38 -24.23
CA TRP A 364 -16.74 8.52 -23.43
C TRP A 364 -16.62 9.65 -22.40
N CYS A 365 -15.46 9.80 -21.75
CA CYS A 365 -15.20 10.91 -20.81
C CYS A 365 -15.29 12.26 -21.53
N TRP A 366 -14.65 12.40 -22.69
CA TRP A 366 -14.64 13.65 -23.45
C TRP A 366 -16.02 14.01 -24.02
N ARG A 367 -16.76 13.04 -24.55
CA ARG A 367 -18.15 13.25 -24.99
C ARG A 367 -19.05 13.70 -23.86
N ARG A 368 -18.93 13.09 -22.69
CA ARG A 368 -19.70 13.46 -21.50
C ARG A 368 -19.37 14.88 -21.02
N LEU A 369 -18.10 15.25 -21.02
CA LEU A 369 -17.63 16.58 -20.67
C LEU A 369 -18.15 17.65 -21.65
N LEU A 370 -18.13 17.38 -22.96
CA LEU A 370 -18.65 18.26 -24.01
C LEU A 370 -20.17 18.18 -24.15
N ARG A 371 -20.86 17.30 -23.41
CA ARG A 371 -22.30 17.03 -23.53
C ARG A 371 -22.75 16.59 -24.91
N VAL A 372 -21.90 15.85 -25.61
CA VAL A 372 -22.20 15.31 -26.94
C VAL A 372 -22.71 13.88 -26.74
N PRO A 373 -24.03 13.62 -26.96
CA PRO A 373 -24.56 12.26 -26.88
C PRO A 373 -23.90 11.38 -27.96
N TRP A 374 -23.82 10.09 -27.69
CA TRP A 374 -23.21 9.16 -28.65
C TRP A 374 -24.00 9.09 -29.97
N THR A 375 -25.30 9.39 -29.93
CA THR A 375 -26.21 9.47 -31.09
C THR A 375 -25.94 10.68 -31.98
N ALA A 376 -25.22 11.71 -31.49
CA ALA A 376 -24.83 12.84 -32.30
C ALA A 376 -23.82 12.37 -33.36
N ARG A 377 -24.05 12.75 -34.63
CA ARG A 377 -23.19 12.41 -35.80
C ARG A 377 -21.84 13.17 -35.78
N ARG A 378 -21.28 13.36 -34.56
CA ARG A 378 -20.00 14.04 -34.39
C ARG A 378 -18.87 13.01 -34.30
N SER A 379 -17.86 13.15 -35.19
CA SER A 379 -16.73 12.21 -35.25
C SER A 379 -15.85 12.26 -34.01
N ASN A 380 -15.19 11.15 -33.67
CA ASN A 380 -14.24 11.06 -32.57
C ASN A 380 -13.06 12.03 -32.76
N LEU A 381 -12.59 12.20 -33.99
CA LEU A 381 -11.52 13.16 -34.31
C LEU A 381 -11.93 14.60 -34.00
N SER A 382 -13.19 14.97 -34.26
CA SER A 382 -13.72 16.30 -33.93
C SER A 382 -13.74 16.54 -32.40
N ILE A 383 -14.09 15.51 -31.60
CA ILE A 383 -14.06 15.57 -30.15
C ILE A 383 -12.63 15.76 -29.65
N LEU A 384 -11.69 14.94 -30.16
CA LEU A 384 -10.28 15.01 -29.76
C LEU A 384 -9.63 16.34 -30.15
N LYS A 385 -9.96 16.91 -31.32
CA LYS A 385 -9.48 18.25 -31.74
C LYS A 385 -9.94 19.34 -30.79
N GLU A 386 -11.18 19.30 -30.31
CA GLU A 386 -11.70 20.30 -29.37
C GLU A 386 -11.09 20.19 -27.98
N ILE A 387 -10.91 18.97 -27.48
CA ILE A 387 -10.24 18.72 -26.19
C ILE A 387 -8.74 18.96 -26.29
N SER A 388 -8.15 18.63 -27.45
CA SER A 388 -6.71 18.71 -27.73
C SER A 388 -5.85 18.11 -26.60
N PRO A 389 -6.05 16.82 -26.24
CA PRO A 389 -5.27 16.20 -25.19
C PRO A 389 -3.82 16.05 -25.68
N GLU A 390 -2.86 16.40 -24.81
CA GLU A 390 -1.42 16.24 -25.09
C GLU A 390 -1.05 14.78 -25.34
N TYR A 391 -1.60 13.88 -24.55
CA TYR A 391 -1.45 12.43 -24.68
C TYR A 391 -2.81 11.75 -24.55
N SER A 392 -3.01 10.63 -25.22
CA SER A 392 -4.14 9.72 -24.98
C SER A 392 -3.99 9.04 -23.61
N LEU A 393 -5.08 8.49 -23.08
CA LEU A 393 -5.05 7.72 -21.83
C LEU A 393 -4.10 6.50 -21.94
N GLU A 394 -4.12 5.82 -23.09
CA GLU A 394 -3.19 4.72 -23.39
C GLU A 394 -1.73 5.22 -23.40
N GLY A 395 -1.46 6.36 -24.04
CA GLY A 395 -0.14 6.99 -24.05
C GLY A 395 0.35 7.37 -22.65
N LEU A 396 -0.54 7.87 -21.79
CA LEU A 396 -0.22 8.14 -20.39
C LEU A 396 0.12 6.86 -19.58
N MET A 397 -0.61 5.77 -19.83
CA MET A 397 -0.30 4.47 -19.22
C MET A 397 1.08 3.95 -19.65
N LEU A 398 1.40 4.07 -20.95
CA LEU A 398 2.73 3.69 -21.46
C LEU A 398 3.82 4.57 -20.87
N GLN A 399 3.60 5.87 -20.78
CA GLN A 399 4.55 6.80 -20.13
C GLN A 399 4.81 6.42 -18.68
N LEU A 400 3.77 6.07 -17.90
CA LEU A 400 3.94 5.62 -16.51
C LEU A 400 4.74 4.32 -16.42
N LYS A 401 4.50 3.36 -17.34
CA LYS A 401 5.30 2.12 -17.42
C LYS A 401 6.78 2.40 -17.71
N LEU A 402 7.06 3.25 -18.69
CA LEU A 402 8.43 3.62 -19.06
C LEU A 402 9.14 4.34 -17.91
N GLN A 403 8.48 5.30 -17.27
CA GLN A 403 9.01 6.00 -16.10
C GLN A 403 9.30 5.04 -14.93
N TYR A 404 8.41 4.06 -14.71
CA TYR A 404 8.60 3.07 -13.66
C TYR A 404 9.74 2.11 -13.99
N PHE A 405 9.85 1.68 -15.25
CA PHE A 405 10.97 0.87 -15.73
C PHE A 405 12.31 1.59 -15.54
N ASP A 406 12.40 2.85 -15.97
CA ASP A 406 13.59 3.67 -15.80
C ASP A 406 13.97 3.83 -14.32
N TYR A 407 13.00 4.16 -13.47
CA TYR A 407 13.18 4.23 -12.02
C TYR A 407 13.75 2.93 -11.43
N LEU A 408 13.31 1.76 -11.91
CA LEU A 408 13.86 0.48 -11.46
C LEU A 408 15.28 0.24 -11.97
N MET A 409 15.57 0.63 -13.23
CA MET A 409 16.88 0.41 -13.84
C MET A 409 17.98 1.26 -13.22
N GLN A 410 17.66 2.49 -12.81
CA GLN A 410 18.59 3.40 -12.14
C GLN A 410 19.05 2.91 -10.76
N ARG A 411 18.32 1.99 -10.15
CA ARG A 411 18.66 1.44 -8.82
C ARG A 411 19.52 0.18 -8.95
N SER A 412 20.77 0.25 -8.51
CA SER A 412 21.72 -0.88 -8.59
C SER A 412 21.22 -2.14 -7.88
N ASN A 413 20.59 -2.02 -6.72
CA ASN A 413 20.12 -3.15 -5.88
C ASN A 413 18.60 -3.15 -5.67
N SER A 414 17.81 -2.80 -6.71
CA SER A 414 16.35 -2.82 -6.60
C SER A 414 15.83 -4.26 -6.55
N PHE A 415 15.01 -4.55 -5.52
CA PHE A 415 14.32 -5.83 -5.41
C PHE A 415 13.41 -6.08 -6.62
N GLY A 416 12.64 -5.08 -7.03
CA GLY A 416 11.79 -5.15 -8.22
C GLY A 416 12.59 -5.44 -9.50
N LYS A 417 13.76 -4.81 -9.68
CA LYS A 417 14.66 -5.14 -10.81
C LYS A 417 15.11 -6.60 -10.77
N THR A 418 15.45 -7.13 -9.58
CA THR A 418 15.82 -8.53 -9.40
C THR A 418 14.67 -9.47 -9.80
N LEU A 419 13.43 -9.16 -9.40
CA LEU A 419 12.25 -9.96 -9.76
C LEU A 419 11.96 -9.89 -11.26
N MET A 420 12.00 -8.71 -11.84
CA MET A 420 11.68 -8.49 -13.24
C MET A 420 12.68 -9.16 -14.19
N LEU A 421 13.99 -9.07 -13.92
CA LEU A 421 15.05 -9.58 -14.77
C LEU A 421 15.57 -10.96 -14.36
N GLY A 422 15.30 -11.40 -13.12
CA GLY A 422 15.79 -12.66 -12.56
C GLY A 422 15.19 -13.90 -13.22
N LYS A 423 15.86 -15.04 -13.03
CA LYS A 423 15.39 -16.35 -13.45
C LYS A 423 15.11 -17.21 -12.23
N ILE A 424 14.10 -18.08 -12.32
CA ILE A 424 13.85 -19.12 -11.29
C ILE A 424 14.87 -20.23 -11.45
N GLU A 425 15.44 -20.67 -10.35
CA GLU A 425 16.42 -21.76 -10.34
C GLU A 425 15.72 -23.12 -10.57
N GLY A 426 16.37 -24.01 -11.37
CA GLY A 426 15.88 -25.37 -11.61
C GLY A 426 14.68 -25.49 -12.55
N GLY A 427 14.17 -24.38 -13.09
CA GLY A 427 13.05 -24.38 -14.00
C GLY A 427 13.45 -24.40 -15.48
N ARG A 428 12.65 -25.07 -16.33
CA ARG A 428 12.80 -25.01 -17.80
C ARG A 428 11.94 -23.89 -18.35
N ARG A 429 12.54 -22.99 -19.13
CA ARG A 429 11.82 -21.90 -19.81
C ARG A 429 10.88 -22.45 -20.89
N LYS A 430 9.64 -21.98 -20.92
CA LYS A 430 8.68 -22.33 -21.96
C LYS A 430 9.08 -21.70 -23.31
N ARG A 431 9.11 -22.48 -24.39
CA ARG A 431 9.52 -22.01 -25.74
C ARG A 431 8.54 -20.99 -26.35
N GLN A 432 7.25 -21.06 -26.06
CA GLN A 432 6.27 -20.09 -26.55
C GLN A 432 6.13 -18.91 -25.60
N GLN A 433 6.49 -17.73 -26.06
CA GLN A 433 6.30 -16.48 -25.33
C GLN A 433 4.81 -16.12 -25.29
N LYS A 434 4.23 -16.10 -24.07
CA LYS A 434 3.02 -15.32 -23.81
C LYS A 434 3.43 -13.87 -23.60
N ILE A 435 2.53 -12.94 -23.93
CA ILE A 435 2.72 -11.49 -23.74
C ILE A 435 3.21 -11.21 -22.31
N ARG A 436 4.30 -10.46 -22.16
CA ARG A 436 4.92 -10.07 -20.88
C ARG A 436 4.62 -8.60 -20.58
N VAL A 437 4.80 -8.23 -19.32
CA VAL A 437 4.74 -6.82 -18.91
C VAL A 437 5.72 -5.95 -19.70
N LEU A 438 6.88 -6.52 -20.10
CA LEU A 438 7.92 -5.82 -20.86
C LEU A 438 7.64 -5.72 -22.37
N ASP A 439 6.78 -6.55 -22.95
CA ASP A 439 6.55 -6.59 -24.41
C ASP A 439 5.97 -5.27 -24.96
N GLY A 440 5.29 -4.49 -24.12
CA GLY A 440 4.83 -3.15 -24.49
C GLY A 440 5.85 -2.03 -24.31
N ILE A 441 7.11 -2.36 -23.95
CA ILE A 441 8.20 -1.40 -23.74
C ILE A 441 9.27 -1.55 -24.83
N THR A 442 9.34 -2.72 -25.47
CA THR A 442 10.39 -3.09 -26.44
C THR A 442 9.96 -2.94 -27.90
N ASP A 443 8.69 -2.69 -28.16
CA ASP A 443 8.11 -2.35 -29.47
C ASP A 443 7.96 -0.82 -29.61
#